data_815a25ac9622c420782f4181420a5b8a
#
_entry.id   815a25ac9622c420782f4181420a5b8a
#
_cell.length_a   1.000
_cell.length_b   1.000
_cell.length_c   1.000
_cell.angle_alpha   90.00
_cell.angle_beta   90.00
_cell.angle_gamma   90.00
#
_symmetry.space_group_name_H-M   'P 1'
#
loop_
_entity.id
_entity.type
_entity.pdbx_description
1 polymer ?
#
loop_
_entity_poly.entity_id
_entity_poly.type
_entity_poly.pdbx_seq_one_letter_code
_entity_poly.pdbx_strand_id
1 'polypeptide(L)'
;ADLKLNYTELYNFLHSGLFEEEVLSLQEKKQVQKQLLLQENRKRELLKAQIRFADKEYQRDSILFVKEVISESEIEQRHQNRLQFQSSLVDMEVNILNIKSSLKQLRSDLKKIELKHNTDRQELTNKLLQSTHLLKAQTETWKQNYLITTPIDGKVSFTTYWSKNQNVKSGELIFSVVPIDSMTTKARLQFPIQNSGKIKEGQQVNIKLQNYPYQEFGMLVGHLSKISEVPNELLYSADVVLDKGLITSYGKRLPKVQQLKRRC
;
A
#
# COMPACT_ATOMS: atom_id res chain seq x y z
N ALA A 1 11.84 17.56 -10.03
CA ALA A 1 13.08 16.92 -10.49
C ALA A 1 13.13 15.47 -10.00
N ASP A 2 12.99 15.23 -8.71
CA ASP A 2 13.20 13.92 -8.05
C ASP A 2 12.20 12.85 -8.50
N LEU A 3 10.93 13.18 -8.67
CA LEU A 3 9.92 12.23 -9.15
C LEU A 3 10.25 11.67 -10.53
N LYS A 4 10.69 12.54 -11.45
CA LYS A 4 11.08 12.14 -12.81
C LYS A 4 12.32 11.24 -12.77
N LEU A 5 13.30 11.59 -11.94
CA LEU A 5 14.52 10.80 -11.77
C LEU A 5 14.19 9.39 -11.24
N ASN A 6 13.48 9.30 -10.12
CA ASN A 6 13.10 8.01 -9.50
C ASN A 6 12.24 7.15 -10.44
N TYR A 7 11.36 7.77 -11.22
CA TYR A 7 10.59 7.06 -12.25
C TYR A 7 11.50 6.49 -13.34
N THR A 8 12.45 7.30 -13.83
CA THR A 8 13.37 6.87 -14.89
C THR A 8 14.29 5.74 -14.41
N GLU A 9 14.78 5.81 -13.16
CA GLU A 9 15.58 4.75 -12.57
C GLU A 9 14.82 3.43 -12.45
N LEU A 10 13.59 3.46 -11.92
CA LEU A 10 12.74 2.27 -11.84
C LEU A 10 12.41 1.72 -13.23
N TYR A 11 12.07 2.59 -14.18
CA TYR A 11 11.77 2.20 -15.55
C TYR A 11 12.96 1.49 -16.22
N ASN A 12 14.15 2.06 -16.12
CA ASN A 12 15.38 1.49 -16.68
C ASN A 12 15.73 0.15 -16.00
N PHE A 13 15.56 0.06 -14.69
CA PHE A 13 15.79 -1.18 -13.95
C PHE A 13 14.85 -2.30 -14.42
N LEU A 14 13.58 -2.01 -14.64
CA LEU A 14 12.59 -3.00 -15.08
C LEU A 14 12.74 -3.42 -16.55
N HIS A 15 13.35 -2.58 -17.38
CA HIS A 15 13.47 -2.82 -18.82
C HIS A 15 14.92 -3.08 -19.28
N SER A 16 15.86 -3.22 -18.36
CA SER A 16 17.26 -3.47 -18.71
C SER A 16 17.53 -4.84 -19.33
N GLY A 17 16.69 -5.84 -19.04
CA GLY A 17 16.90 -7.24 -19.47
C GLY A 17 18.08 -7.94 -18.80
N LEU A 18 18.89 -7.25 -18.01
CA LEU A 18 20.12 -7.79 -17.41
C LEU A 18 19.82 -8.93 -16.42
N PHE A 19 18.75 -8.82 -15.66
CA PHE A 19 18.36 -9.86 -14.72
C PHE A 19 17.99 -11.16 -15.45
N GLU A 20 17.19 -11.06 -16.49
CA GLU A 20 16.71 -12.19 -17.31
C GLU A 20 17.90 -12.89 -17.99
N GLU A 21 18.85 -12.13 -18.52
CA GLU A 21 20.05 -12.65 -19.15
C GLU A 21 20.95 -13.40 -18.15
N GLU A 22 21.18 -12.82 -16.96
CA GLU A 22 21.98 -13.43 -15.91
C GLU A 22 21.33 -14.73 -15.38
N VAL A 23 20.03 -14.73 -15.16
CA VAL A 23 19.26 -15.91 -14.74
C VAL A 23 19.32 -16.99 -15.81
N LEU A 24 19.15 -16.65 -17.08
CA LEU A 24 19.23 -17.60 -18.19
C LEU A 24 20.60 -18.25 -18.26
N SER A 25 21.68 -17.47 -18.22
CA SER A 25 23.06 -17.97 -18.23
C SER A 25 23.33 -18.97 -17.08
N LEU A 26 22.87 -18.69 -15.87
CA LEU A 26 23.01 -19.60 -14.74
C LEU A 26 22.15 -20.86 -14.88
N GLN A 27 20.96 -20.73 -15.46
CA GLN A 27 20.09 -21.89 -15.74
C GLN A 27 20.73 -22.82 -16.78
N GLU A 28 21.33 -22.29 -17.82
CA GLU A 28 22.06 -23.06 -18.83
C GLU A 28 23.24 -23.81 -18.20
N LYS A 29 24.08 -23.11 -17.42
CA LYS A 29 25.19 -23.75 -16.67
C LYS A 29 24.69 -24.87 -15.77
N LYS A 30 23.59 -24.66 -15.05
CA LYS A 30 22.96 -25.66 -14.19
C LYS A 30 22.46 -26.86 -14.99
N GLN A 31 21.95 -26.66 -16.18
CA GLN A 31 21.48 -27.74 -17.07
C GLN A 31 22.64 -28.59 -17.56
N VAL A 32 23.75 -27.95 -17.98
CA VAL A 32 24.97 -28.64 -18.39
C VAL A 32 25.51 -29.49 -17.23
N GLN A 33 25.61 -28.93 -16.03
CA GLN A 33 26.07 -29.66 -14.84
C GLN A 33 25.17 -30.84 -14.48
N LYS A 34 23.86 -30.75 -14.67
CA LYS A 34 22.93 -31.88 -14.49
C LYS A 34 23.17 -33.00 -15.49
N GLN A 35 23.41 -32.64 -16.74
CA GLN A 35 23.71 -33.64 -17.79
C GLN A 35 25.03 -34.36 -17.48
N LEU A 36 26.07 -33.60 -17.07
CA LEU A 36 27.34 -34.15 -16.65
C LEU A 36 27.16 -35.13 -15.47
N LEU A 37 26.41 -34.74 -14.45
CA LEU A 37 26.12 -35.62 -13.31
C LEU A 37 25.45 -36.92 -13.74
N LEU A 38 24.55 -36.86 -14.72
CA LEU A 38 23.84 -38.02 -15.22
C LEU A 38 24.77 -38.98 -15.98
N GLN A 39 25.71 -38.42 -16.76
CA GLN A 39 26.74 -39.18 -17.44
C GLN A 39 27.72 -39.85 -16.48
N GLU A 40 28.21 -39.10 -15.48
CA GLU A 40 29.15 -39.66 -14.48
C GLU A 40 28.46 -40.74 -13.62
N ASN A 41 27.20 -40.60 -13.28
CA ASN A 41 26.48 -41.67 -12.59
C ASN A 41 26.34 -42.95 -13.47
N ARG A 42 26.12 -42.83 -14.81
CA ARG A 42 26.10 -43.96 -15.72
C ARG A 42 27.47 -44.66 -15.76
N LYS A 43 28.56 -43.90 -15.91
CA LYS A 43 29.93 -44.44 -15.87
C LYS A 43 30.21 -45.13 -14.53
N ARG A 44 29.77 -44.58 -13.41
CA ARG A 44 29.91 -45.23 -12.10
C ARG A 44 29.25 -46.59 -12.05
N GLU A 45 28.04 -46.74 -12.60
CA GLU A 45 27.33 -48.01 -12.61
C GLU A 45 28.05 -49.08 -13.52
N LEU A 46 28.62 -48.64 -14.64
CA LEU A 46 29.47 -49.49 -15.49
C LEU A 46 30.76 -49.93 -14.73
N LEU A 47 31.41 -49.00 -14.05
CA LEU A 47 32.62 -49.31 -13.30
C LEU A 47 32.32 -50.25 -12.11
N LYS A 48 31.21 -50.11 -11.45
CA LYS A 48 30.75 -51.06 -10.41
C LYS A 48 30.49 -52.45 -11.00
N ALA A 49 30.01 -52.55 -12.22
CA ALA A 49 29.86 -53.84 -12.91
C ALA A 49 31.24 -54.46 -13.20
N GLN A 50 32.22 -53.67 -13.68
CA GLN A 50 33.59 -54.12 -13.89
C GLN A 50 34.26 -54.63 -12.60
N ILE A 51 34.09 -53.94 -11.50
CA ILE A 51 34.58 -54.37 -10.19
C ILE A 51 33.94 -55.73 -9.81
N ARG A 52 32.63 -55.91 -10.00
CA ARG A 52 31.99 -57.19 -9.71
C ARG A 52 32.54 -58.34 -10.56
N PHE A 53 32.91 -58.08 -11.81
CA PHE A 53 33.58 -59.08 -12.65
C PHE A 53 34.99 -59.36 -12.14
N ALA A 54 35.80 -58.33 -11.87
CA ALA A 54 37.14 -58.49 -11.34
C ALA A 54 37.17 -59.23 -9.97
N ASP A 55 36.19 -58.95 -9.09
CA ASP A 55 36.00 -59.65 -7.84
C ASP A 55 35.74 -61.16 -8.06
N LYS A 56 34.86 -61.49 -9.00
CA LYS A 56 34.55 -62.89 -9.36
C LYS A 56 35.78 -63.59 -9.96
N GLU A 57 36.52 -62.93 -10.87
CA GLU A 57 37.75 -63.46 -11.46
C GLU A 57 38.81 -63.72 -10.36
N TYR A 58 39.04 -62.75 -9.50
CA TYR A 58 39.98 -62.87 -8.39
C TYR A 58 39.57 -64.04 -7.46
N GLN A 59 38.29 -64.18 -7.11
CA GLN A 59 37.82 -65.30 -6.27
C GLN A 59 38.04 -66.65 -6.93
N ARG A 60 37.71 -66.76 -8.22
CA ARG A 60 37.94 -68.02 -9.00
C ARG A 60 39.42 -68.35 -9.07
N ASP A 61 40.26 -67.36 -9.43
CA ASP A 61 41.69 -67.55 -9.62
C ASP A 61 42.42 -67.79 -8.28
N SER A 62 41.91 -67.21 -7.16
CA SER A 62 42.39 -67.53 -5.82
C SER A 62 42.18 -69.02 -5.45
N ILE A 63 41.07 -69.61 -5.87
CA ILE A 63 40.84 -71.06 -5.65
C ILE A 63 41.78 -71.92 -6.50
N LEU A 64 42.06 -71.48 -7.75
CA LEU A 64 42.99 -72.16 -8.65
C LEU A 64 44.46 -72.07 -8.14
N PHE A 65 44.81 -70.93 -7.56
CA PHE A 65 46.12 -70.70 -6.91
C PHE A 65 46.34 -71.68 -5.74
N VAL A 66 45.35 -71.82 -4.87
CA VAL A 66 45.38 -72.81 -3.74
C VAL A 66 45.55 -74.24 -4.23
N LYS A 67 45.06 -74.54 -5.46
CA LYS A 67 45.20 -75.85 -6.10
C LYS A 67 46.47 -75.97 -6.93
N GLU A 68 47.38 -74.97 -6.85
CA GLU A 68 48.65 -74.95 -7.58
C GLU A 68 48.49 -74.97 -9.13
N VAL A 69 47.34 -74.47 -9.66
CA VAL A 69 47.03 -74.47 -11.10
C VAL A 69 47.54 -73.19 -11.78
N ILE A 70 47.64 -72.09 -11.04
CA ILE A 70 48.14 -70.80 -11.53
C ILE A 70 49.31 -70.30 -10.67
N SER A 71 50.16 -69.44 -11.26
CA SER A 71 51.31 -68.87 -10.60
C SER A 71 50.94 -67.74 -9.64
N GLU A 72 51.84 -67.44 -8.68
CA GLU A 72 51.69 -66.28 -7.77
C GLU A 72 51.63 -64.96 -8.53
N SER A 73 52.40 -64.79 -9.56
CA SER A 73 52.40 -63.60 -10.41
C SER A 73 51.02 -63.33 -11.07
N GLU A 74 50.34 -64.42 -11.47
CA GLU A 74 48.99 -64.30 -12.10
C GLU A 74 47.92 -63.84 -11.08
N ILE A 75 47.94 -64.37 -9.86
CA ILE A 75 46.96 -63.95 -8.83
C ILE A 75 47.26 -62.50 -8.35
N GLU A 76 48.57 -62.14 -8.23
CA GLU A 76 48.96 -60.76 -7.89
C GLU A 76 48.47 -59.78 -8.97
N GLN A 77 48.61 -60.11 -10.26
CA GLN A 77 48.14 -59.24 -11.33
C GLN A 77 46.60 -59.07 -11.27
N ARG A 78 45.86 -60.13 -10.98
CA ARG A 78 44.37 -60.02 -10.76
C ARG A 78 44.04 -59.13 -9.58
N HIS A 79 44.81 -59.25 -8.50
CA HIS A 79 44.62 -58.40 -7.33
C HIS A 79 44.92 -56.94 -7.65
N GLN A 80 45.99 -56.63 -8.38
CA GLN A 80 46.30 -55.27 -8.81
C GLN A 80 45.22 -54.67 -9.72
N ASN A 81 44.73 -55.43 -10.71
CA ASN A 81 43.61 -54.95 -11.55
C ASN A 81 42.35 -54.62 -10.75
N ARG A 82 42.03 -55.46 -9.77
CA ARG A 82 40.89 -55.21 -8.87
C ARG A 82 41.06 -53.91 -8.08
N LEU A 83 42.23 -53.69 -7.47
CA LEU A 83 42.55 -52.48 -6.74
C LEU A 83 42.50 -51.24 -7.64
N GLN A 84 42.99 -51.33 -8.89
CA GLN A 84 42.92 -50.25 -9.85
C GLN A 84 41.48 -49.82 -10.16
N PHE A 85 40.57 -50.78 -10.39
CA PHE A 85 39.15 -50.44 -10.58
C PHE A 85 38.52 -49.87 -9.33
N GLN A 86 38.86 -50.33 -8.11
CA GLN A 86 38.40 -49.76 -6.87
C GLN A 86 38.88 -48.31 -6.67
N SER A 87 40.18 -48.02 -6.94
CA SER A 87 40.70 -46.65 -6.93
C SER A 87 39.97 -45.75 -7.91
N SER A 88 39.75 -46.20 -9.14
CA SER A 88 39.00 -45.46 -10.16
C SER A 88 37.56 -45.17 -9.73
N LEU A 89 36.93 -46.06 -8.96
CA LEU A 89 35.60 -45.79 -8.37
C LEU A 89 35.64 -44.67 -7.35
N VAL A 90 36.66 -44.65 -6.47
CA VAL A 90 36.83 -43.57 -5.49
C VAL A 90 37.00 -42.22 -6.19
N ASP A 91 37.90 -42.16 -7.22
CA ASP A 91 38.12 -40.93 -7.99
C ASP A 91 36.84 -40.44 -8.66
N MET A 92 36.07 -41.35 -9.22
CA MET A 92 34.76 -41.03 -9.84
C MET A 92 33.74 -40.52 -8.81
N GLU A 93 33.69 -41.10 -7.63
CA GLU A 93 32.80 -40.63 -6.53
C GLU A 93 33.20 -39.23 -6.08
N VAL A 94 34.46 -38.91 -5.98
CA VAL A 94 34.97 -37.55 -5.71
C VAL A 94 34.51 -36.58 -6.81
N ASN A 95 34.62 -36.94 -8.07
CA ASN A 95 34.13 -36.12 -9.19
C ASN A 95 32.64 -35.87 -9.11
N ILE A 96 31.84 -36.90 -8.82
CA ILE A 96 30.39 -36.78 -8.63
C ILE A 96 30.07 -35.82 -7.46
N LEU A 97 30.79 -35.89 -6.36
CA LEU A 97 30.63 -34.96 -5.24
C LEU A 97 30.97 -33.51 -5.64
N ASN A 98 32.02 -33.29 -6.41
CA ASN A 98 32.38 -31.98 -6.93
C ASN A 98 31.29 -31.40 -7.84
N ILE A 99 30.72 -32.20 -8.74
CA ILE A 99 29.60 -31.78 -9.59
C ILE A 99 28.35 -31.44 -8.77
N LYS A 100 28.02 -32.25 -7.75
CA LYS A 100 26.91 -31.96 -6.82
C LYS A 100 27.12 -30.66 -6.05
N SER A 101 28.36 -30.41 -5.59
CA SER A 101 28.73 -29.16 -4.91
C SER A 101 28.55 -27.95 -5.84
N SER A 102 29.03 -28.06 -7.10
CA SER A 102 28.83 -27.01 -8.11
C SER A 102 27.34 -26.74 -8.39
N LEU A 103 26.52 -27.78 -8.48
CA LEU A 103 25.07 -27.63 -8.63
C LEU A 103 24.42 -26.94 -7.44
N LYS A 104 24.87 -27.23 -6.23
CA LYS A 104 24.41 -26.54 -5.01
C LYS A 104 24.77 -25.06 -5.04
N GLN A 105 26.02 -24.76 -5.46
CA GLN A 105 26.46 -23.36 -5.60
C GLN A 105 25.62 -22.61 -6.63
N LEU A 106 25.42 -23.16 -7.82
CA LEU A 106 24.57 -22.53 -8.86
C LEU A 106 23.14 -22.27 -8.39
N ARG A 107 22.56 -23.18 -7.60
CA ARG A 107 21.24 -22.94 -6.98
C ARG A 107 21.27 -21.77 -5.98
N SER A 108 22.33 -21.69 -5.18
CA SER A 108 22.50 -20.58 -4.24
C SER A 108 22.65 -19.24 -4.95
N ASP A 109 23.41 -19.23 -6.04
CA ASP A 109 23.66 -18.01 -6.81
C ASP A 109 22.39 -17.52 -7.51
N LEU A 110 21.60 -18.42 -8.11
CA LEU A 110 20.28 -18.09 -8.65
C LEU A 110 19.38 -17.46 -7.59
N LYS A 111 19.33 -18.05 -6.40
CA LYS A 111 18.52 -17.50 -5.31
C LYS A 111 18.99 -16.12 -4.85
N LYS A 112 20.31 -15.91 -4.79
CA LYS A 112 20.89 -14.61 -4.43
C LYS A 112 20.53 -13.52 -5.45
N ILE A 113 20.59 -13.83 -6.74
CA ILE A 113 20.24 -12.89 -7.80
C ILE A 113 18.76 -12.55 -7.75
N GLU A 114 17.86 -13.52 -7.57
CA GLU A 114 16.43 -13.30 -7.41
C GLU A 114 16.12 -12.41 -6.20
N LEU A 115 16.74 -12.69 -5.05
CA LEU A 115 16.58 -11.88 -3.84
C LEU A 115 17.06 -10.45 -4.05
N LYS A 116 18.26 -10.28 -4.63
CA LYS A 116 18.82 -8.96 -4.92
C LYS A 116 17.92 -8.17 -5.85
N HIS A 117 17.49 -8.75 -6.96
CA HIS A 117 16.58 -8.10 -7.91
C HIS A 117 15.28 -7.65 -7.24
N ASN A 118 14.67 -8.50 -6.40
CA ASN A 118 13.46 -8.13 -5.67
C ASN A 118 13.69 -7.00 -4.65
N THR A 119 14.84 -7.01 -3.97
CA THR A 119 15.21 -5.95 -3.01
C THR A 119 15.43 -4.62 -3.73
N ASP A 120 16.20 -4.62 -4.80
CA ASP A 120 16.48 -3.42 -5.60
C ASP A 120 15.20 -2.84 -6.20
N ARG A 121 14.32 -3.70 -6.74
CA ARG A 121 12.99 -3.29 -7.23
C ARG A 121 12.14 -2.65 -6.13
N GLN A 122 12.13 -3.24 -4.94
CA GLN A 122 11.35 -2.71 -3.82
C GLN A 122 11.90 -1.37 -3.34
N GLU A 123 13.23 -1.21 -3.28
CA GLU A 123 13.88 0.05 -2.93
C GLU A 123 13.53 1.17 -3.92
N LEU A 124 13.65 0.91 -5.22
CA LEU A 124 13.31 1.87 -6.27
C LEU A 124 11.81 2.23 -6.27
N THR A 125 10.94 1.24 -6.03
CA THR A 125 9.50 1.47 -5.89
C THR A 125 9.20 2.36 -4.69
N ASN A 126 9.84 2.12 -3.55
CA ASN A 126 9.67 2.94 -2.34
C ASN A 126 10.16 4.38 -2.55
N LYS A 127 11.29 4.58 -3.23
CA LYS A 127 11.79 5.93 -3.61
C LYS A 127 10.78 6.68 -4.49
N LEU A 128 10.20 6.00 -5.47
CA LEU A 128 9.17 6.59 -6.32
C LEU A 128 7.91 6.96 -5.52
N LEU A 129 7.44 6.09 -4.64
CA LEU A 129 6.29 6.35 -3.77
C LEU A 129 6.54 7.55 -2.86
N GLN A 130 7.70 7.63 -2.21
CA GLN A 130 8.08 8.77 -1.35
C GLN A 130 8.07 10.08 -2.13
N SER A 131 8.67 10.13 -3.33
CA SER A 131 8.67 11.34 -4.15
C SER A 131 7.27 11.72 -4.63
N THR A 132 6.40 10.75 -4.88
CA THR A 132 4.98 10.99 -5.21
C THR A 132 4.22 11.59 -4.03
N HIS A 133 4.40 11.05 -2.82
CA HIS A 133 3.80 11.60 -1.61
C HIS A 133 4.28 13.01 -1.31
N LEU A 134 5.57 13.27 -1.47
CA LEU A 134 6.14 14.60 -1.29
C LEU A 134 5.54 15.61 -2.29
N LEU A 135 5.46 15.25 -3.56
CA LEU A 135 4.84 16.11 -4.57
C LEU A 135 3.37 16.40 -4.25
N LYS A 136 2.62 15.37 -3.83
CA LYS A 136 1.22 15.53 -3.42
C LYS A 136 1.09 16.49 -2.23
N ALA A 137 1.91 16.33 -1.20
CA ALA A 137 1.91 17.21 -0.03
C ALA A 137 2.25 18.66 -0.40
N GLN A 138 3.27 18.87 -1.24
CA GLN A 138 3.63 20.19 -1.73
C GLN A 138 2.49 20.82 -2.57
N THR A 139 1.81 20.02 -3.38
CA THR A 139 0.67 20.50 -4.18
C THR A 139 -0.50 20.91 -3.29
N GLU A 140 -0.82 20.14 -2.26
CA GLU A 140 -1.88 20.50 -1.30
C GLU A 140 -1.52 21.76 -0.50
N THR A 141 -0.27 21.87 -0.05
CA THR A 141 0.22 23.10 0.60
C THR A 141 0.12 24.32 -0.31
N TRP A 142 0.50 24.14 -1.58
CA TRP A 142 0.36 25.20 -2.59
C TRP A 142 -1.11 25.59 -2.80
N LYS A 143 -2.01 24.62 -2.93
CA LYS A 143 -3.46 24.88 -3.02
C LYS A 143 -3.98 25.67 -1.84
N GLN A 144 -3.63 25.26 -0.61
CA GLN A 144 -4.05 25.96 0.60
C GLN A 144 -3.55 27.42 0.65
N ASN A 145 -2.34 27.67 0.17
CA ASN A 145 -1.74 29.01 0.22
C ASN A 145 -2.19 29.94 -0.91
N TYR A 146 -2.45 29.40 -2.09
CA TYR A 146 -2.65 30.20 -3.31
C TYR A 146 -4.02 30.01 -3.97
N LEU A 147 -4.79 28.99 -3.58
CA LEU A 147 -6.08 28.72 -4.19
C LEU A 147 -7.20 28.79 -3.14
N ILE A 148 -8.03 29.82 -3.27
CA ILE A 148 -9.20 29.97 -2.40
C ILE A 148 -10.36 29.18 -3.00
N THR A 149 -10.70 28.06 -2.36
CA THR A 149 -11.80 27.15 -2.79
C THR A 149 -12.89 27.08 -1.73
N THR A 150 -14.10 26.83 -2.15
CA THR A 150 -15.23 26.56 -1.25
C THR A 150 -15.57 25.07 -1.26
N PRO A 151 -15.90 24.47 -0.08
CA PRO A 151 -16.31 23.06 0.00
C PRO A 151 -17.77 22.85 -0.42
N ILE A 152 -18.53 23.91 -0.69
CA ILE A 152 -19.94 23.86 -1.04
C ILE A 152 -20.24 24.67 -2.31
N ASP A 153 -21.18 24.20 -3.10
CA ASP A 153 -21.71 24.96 -4.24
C ASP A 153 -22.62 26.08 -3.74
N GLY A 154 -22.41 27.28 -4.26
CA GLY A 154 -23.16 28.40 -3.78
C GLY A 154 -22.96 29.70 -4.56
N LYS A 155 -23.68 30.74 -4.16
CA LYS A 155 -23.50 32.09 -4.69
C LYS A 155 -22.48 32.85 -3.86
N VAL A 156 -21.46 33.37 -4.51
CA VAL A 156 -20.43 34.21 -3.87
C VAL A 156 -21.03 35.57 -3.55
N SER A 157 -20.80 36.04 -2.32
CA SER A 157 -21.16 37.37 -1.86
C SER A 157 -19.94 38.07 -1.28
N PHE A 158 -19.59 39.20 -1.86
CA PHE A 158 -18.50 40.07 -1.37
C PHE A 158 -19.07 41.09 -0.38
N THR A 159 -18.42 41.22 0.76
CA THR A 159 -18.86 42.14 1.83
C THR A 159 -17.97 43.37 1.90
N THR A 160 -16.65 43.18 1.87
CA THR A 160 -15.68 44.22 2.11
C THR A 160 -14.90 44.59 0.85
N TYR A 161 -14.64 43.59 -0.02
CA TYR A 161 -13.82 43.74 -1.21
C TYR A 161 -14.67 43.65 -2.47
N TRP A 162 -14.91 44.75 -3.15
CA TRP A 162 -15.75 44.84 -4.36
C TRP A 162 -14.99 45.28 -5.61
N SER A 163 -13.72 45.71 -5.47
CA SER A 163 -12.90 46.19 -6.57
C SER A 163 -11.70 45.29 -6.85
N LYS A 164 -11.27 45.27 -8.11
CA LYS A 164 -10.02 44.61 -8.49
C LYS A 164 -8.81 45.35 -7.86
N ASN A 165 -7.73 44.62 -7.58
CA ASN A 165 -6.46 45.14 -7.03
C ASN A 165 -6.54 45.78 -5.66
N GLN A 166 -7.54 45.41 -4.82
CA GLN A 166 -7.53 45.78 -3.42
C GLN A 166 -6.56 44.92 -2.61
N ASN A 167 -5.79 45.56 -1.75
CA ASN A 167 -4.89 44.84 -0.82
C ASN A 167 -5.70 44.17 0.28
N VAL A 168 -5.45 42.87 0.48
CA VAL A 168 -6.08 42.06 1.56
C VAL A 168 -5.02 41.68 2.57
N LYS A 169 -5.38 41.60 3.83
CA LYS A 169 -4.51 41.15 4.92
C LYS A 169 -4.80 39.66 5.20
N SER A 170 -3.78 38.97 5.69
CA SER A 170 -3.95 37.57 6.12
C SER A 170 -5.01 37.46 7.21
N GLY A 171 -5.94 36.52 7.06
CA GLY A 171 -7.03 36.28 8.00
C GLY A 171 -8.28 37.15 7.81
N GLU A 172 -8.32 38.06 6.83
CA GLU A 172 -9.50 38.83 6.52
C GLU A 172 -10.52 38.04 5.70
N LEU A 173 -11.80 38.28 5.96
CA LEU A 173 -12.91 37.69 5.22
C LEU A 173 -13.05 38.36 3.85
N ILE A 174 -12.70 37.64 2.78
CA ILE A 174 -12.75 38.18 1.42
C ILE A 174 -14.15 38.07 0.84
N PHE A 175 -14.76 36.90 0.93
CA PHE A 175 -16.12 36.65 0.44
C PHE A 175 -16.80 35.54 1.27
N SER A 176 -18.10 35.47 1.16
CA SER A 176 -18.92 34.39 1.73
C SER A 176 -19.61 33.63 0.62
N VAL A 177 -19.73 32.31 0.76
CA VAL A 177 -20.48 31.47 -0.17
C VAL A 177 -21.82 31.10 0.46
N VAL A 178 -22.88 31.50 -0.22
CA VAL A 178 -24.26 31.18 0.18
C VAL A 178 -24.69 29.92 -0.57
N PRO A 179 -25.02 28.83 0.12
CA PRO A 179 -25.45 27.59 -0.52
C PRO A 179 -26.73 27.84 -1.37
N ILE A 180 -26.77 27.25 -2.57
CA ILE A 180 -27.93 27.32 -3.44
C ILE A 180 -29.01 26.34 -2.98
N ASP A 181 -28.58 25.18 -2.44
CA ASP A 181 -29.51 24.17 -1.97
C ASP A 181 -30.19 24.56 -0.65
N SER A 182 -31.48 24.29 -0.62
CA SER A 182 -32.37 24.61 0.47
C SER A 182 -32.07 23.71 1.69
N MET A 183 -31.06 24.05 2.49
CA MET A 183 -31.06 23.55 3.86
C MET A 183 -32.36 23.99 4.53
N THR A 184 -33.04 23.07 5.21
CA THR A 184 -34.18 23.37 6.06
C THR A 184 -33.82 24.52 6.98
N THR A 185 -34.55 25.61 6.90
CA THR A 185 -34.34 26.78 7.75
C THR A 185 -34.52 26.36 9.21
N LYS A 186 -33.43 26.35 9.98
CA LYS A 186 -33.46 26.04 11.41
C LYS A 186 -33.33 27.32 12.19
N ALA A 187 -34.11 27.47 13.23
CA ALA A 187 -33.92 28.53 14.21
C ALA A 187 -33.26 27.93 15.47
N ARG A 188 -32.36 28.65 16.06
CA ARG A 188 -31.74 28.29 17.35
C ARG A 188 -32.13 29.28 18.39
N LEU A 189 -32.75 28.79 19.47
CA LEU A 189 -33.12 29.55 20.65
C LEU A 189 -32.02 29.41 21.70
N GLN A 190 -31.64 30.54 22.33
CA GLN A 190 -30.79 30.50 23.50
C GLN A 190 -31.60 31.11 24.67
N PHE A 191 -31.48 30.48 25.83
CA PHE A 191 -32.19 30.95 27.04
C PHE A 191 -31.32 30.68 28.29
N PRO A 192 -31.48 31.51 29.30
CA PRO A 192 -30.67 31.40 30.55
C PRO A 192 -31.07 30.15 31.33
N ILE A 193 -30.10 29.63 32.13
CA ILE A 193 -30.32 28.50 33.03
C ILE A 193 -31.49 28.77 34.00
N GLN A 194 -31.67 30.02 34.42
CA GLN A 194 -32.75 30.40 35.31
C GLN A 194 -34.13 30.14 34.64
N ASN A 195 -34.95 29.33 35.30
CA ASN A 195 -36.27 28.90 34.82
C ASN A 195 -36.27 27.94 33.59
N SER A 196 -35.09 27.38 33.23
CA SER A 196 -35.00 26.45 32.08
C SER A 196 -35.81 25.19 32.28
N GLY A 197 -36.08 24.74 33.49
CA GLY A 197 -36.89 23.57 33.80
C GLY A 197 -38.35 23.65 33.35
N LYS A 198 -38.83 24.83 32.96
CA LYS A 198 -40.18 25.03 32.40
C LYS A 198 -40.24 24.80 30.86
N ILE A 199 -39.08 24.74 30.23
CA ILE A 199 -38.96 24.61 28.79
C ILE A 199 -38.87 23.11 28.47
N LYS A 200 -39.81 22.62 27.63
CA LYS A 200 -39.88 21.22 27.22
C LYS A 200 -39.87 21.11 25.71
N GLU A 201 -39.33 19.99 25.22
CA GLU A 201 -39.43 19.63 23.80
C GLU A 201 -40.90 19.55 23.36
N GLY A 202 -41.20 19.95 22.11
CA GLY A 202 -42.53 20.03 21.55
C GLY A 202 -43.29 21.32 21.87
N GLN A 203 -42.75 22.22 22.75
CA GLN A 203 -43.42 23.50 23.02
C GLN A 203 -43.41 24.41 21.79
N GLN A 204 -44.51 25.10 21.58
CA GLN A 204 -44.65 26.10 20.52
C GLN A 204 -43.82 27.34 20.84
N VAL A 205 -43.11 27.83 19.83
CA VAL A 205 -42.27 29.04 19.90
C VAL A 205 -42.73 30.03 18.85
N ASN A 206 -43.05 31.25 19.30
CA ASN A 206 -43.40 32.36 18.43
C ASN A 206 -42.19 33.27 18.25
N ILE A 207 -41.65 33.30 17.02
CA ILE A 207 -40.42 34.04 16.70
C ILE A 207 -40.79 35.39 16.09
N LYS A 208 -40.51 36.48 16.80
CA LYS A 208 -40.60 37.85 16.32
C LYS A 208 -39.33 38.24 15.64
N LEU A 209 -39.37 38.69 14.43
CA LEU A 209 -38.20 39.10 13.65
C LEU A 209 -37.99 40.60 13.77
N GLN A 210 -36.75 41.03 13.96
CA GLN A 210 -36.39 42.42 14.12
C GLN A 210 -36.57 43.25 12.84
N ASN A 211 -36.30 42.61 11.69
CA ASN A 211 -36.39 43.24 10.37
C ASN A 211 -37.81 43.27 9.79
N TYR A 212 -38.79 42.56 10.45
CA TYR A 212 -40.17 42.45 10.00
C TYR A 212 -41.08 42.67 11.22
N PRO A 213 -41.57 43.87 11.43
CA PRO A 213 -42.44 44.19 12.57
C PRO A 213 -43.64 43.23 12.63
N TYR A 214 -43.82 42.59 13.78
CA TYR A 214 -44.83 41.53 13.93
C TYR A 214 -46.29 42.02 13.78
N GLN A 215 -46.50 43.31 14.00
CA GLN A 215 -47.82 43.95 13.80
C GLN A 215 -48.21 43.94 12.32
N GLU A 216 -47.25 44.05 11.40
CA GLU A 216 -47.51 44.14 9.97
C GLU A 216 -47.30 42.82 9.24
N PHE A 217 -46.30 42.07 9.71
CA PHE A 217 -45.84 40.84 9.02
C PHE A 217 -46.32 39.56 9.71
N GLY A 218 -46.69 39.60 11.00
CA GLY A 218 -46.95 38.44 11.84
C GLY A 218 -45.67 37.84 12.41
N MET A 219 -45.77 36.65 12.97
CA MET A 219 -44.67 35.92 13.63
C MET A 219 -44.39 34.61 12.90
N LEU A 220 -43.16 34.10 12.99
CA LEU A 220 -42.89 32.71 12.60
C LEU A 220 -43.28 31.78 13.74
N VAL A 221 -43.95 30.68 13.41
CA VAL A 221 -44.35 29.66 14.38
C VAL A 221 -43.54 28.41 14.17
N GLY A 222 -43.06 27.83 15.25
CA GLY A 222 -42.32 26.58 15.24
C GLY A 222 -42.40 25.86 16.58
N HIS A 223 -41.79 24.69 16.66
CA HIS A 223 -41.73 23.88 17.87
C HIS A 223 -40.31 23.57 18.26
N LEU A 224 -40.04 23.47 19.57
CA LEU A 224 -38.78 23.01 20.12
C LEU A 224 -38.57 21.55 19.76
N SER A 225 -37.49 21.24 19.05
CA SER A 225 -37.16 19.87 18.62
C SER A 225 -36.16 19.19 19.52
N LYS A 226 -35.11 19.91 19.94
CA LYS A 226 -34.04 19.37 20.78
C LYS A 226 -33.47 20.47 21.66
N ILE A 227 -33.31 20.15 22.93
CA ILE A 227 -32.67 21.02 23.91
C ILE A 227 -31.26 20.48 24.18
N SER A 228 -30.26 21.37 24.24
CA SER A 228 -28.89 20.96 24.61
C SER A 228 -28.85 20.53 26.08
N GLU A 229 -28.25 19.38 26.36
CA GLU A 229 -28.09 18.86 27.71
C GLU A 229 -27.05 19.62 28.52
N VAL A 230 -26.11 20.31 27.88
CA VAL A 230 -25.03 21.05 28.51
C VAL A 230 -25.16 22.52 28.16
N PRO A 231 -25.19 23.42 29.19
CA PRO A 231 -25.21 24.84 28.96
C PRO A 231 -23.81 25.33 28.52
N ASN A 232 -23.77 26.32 27.64
CA ASN A 232 -22.58 27.05 27.28
C ASN A 232 -22.69 28.46 27.84
N GLU A 233 -21.71 28.90 28.65
CA GLU A 233 -21.69 30.23 29.27
C GLU A 233 -23.02 30.67 29.96
N LEU A 234 -23.63 29.78 30.77
CA LEU A 234 -24.90 30.02 31.47
C LEU A 234 -26.14 30.09 30.57
N LEU A 235 -26.05 29.67 29.29
CA LEU A 235 -27.14 29.63 28.35
C LEU A 235 -27.37 28.21 27.83
N TYR A 236 -28.61 27.76 27.83
CA TYR A 236 -29.03 26.58 27.08
C TYR A 236 -29.33 26.93 25.63
N SER A 237 -29.08 26.02 24.72
CA SER A 237 -29.45 26.13 23.31
C SER A 237 -30.53 25.15 22.98
N ALA A 238 -31.53 25.52 22.18
CA ALA A 238 -32.50 24.59 21.63
C ALA A 238 -32.73 24.85 20.14
N ASP A 239 -32.89 23.78 19.41
CA ASP A 239 -33.21 23.86 17.99
C ASP A 239 -34.73 23.94 17.82
N VAL A 240 -35.19 24.88 17.00
CA VAL A 240 -36.58 25.10 16.68
C VAL A 240 -36.85 24.74 15.24
N VAL A 241 -37.78 23.86 15.02
CA VAL A 241 -38.28 23.51 13.68
C VAL A 241 -39.48 24.40 13.36
N LEU A 242 -39.42 25.08 12.22
CA LEU A 242 -40.48 25.97 11.76
C LEU A 242 -41.59 25.15 11.05
N ASP A 243 -42.83 25.29 11.50
CA ASP A 243 -43.97 24.49 10.99
C ASP A 243 -44.27 24.75 9.53
N LYS A 244 -44.19 26.00 9.12
CA LYS A 244 -44.46 26.45 7.75
C LYS A 244 -43.26 27.10 7.09
N GLY A 245 -42.03 26.76 7.56
CA GLY A 245 -40.80 27.39 7.10
C GLY A 245 -40.80 28.91 7.31
N LEU A 246 -40.48 29.70 6.30
CA LEU A 246 -40.45 31.18 6.38
C LEU A 246 -41.80 31.84 6.05
N ILE A 247 -42.91 31.19 6.37
CA ILE A 247 -44.24 31.74 6.21
C ILE A 247 -44.72 32.21 7.60
N THR A 248 -45.09 33.48 7.69
CA THR A 248 -45.55 34.09 8.97
C THR A 248 -46.99 33.68 9.31
N SER A 249 -47.42 33.96 10.54
CA SER A 249 -48.81 33.74 11.00
C SER A 249 -49.87 34.48 10.16
N TYR A 250 -49.48 35.54 9.47
CA TYR A 250 -50.34 36.26 8.54
C TYR A 250 -50.24 35.76 7.10
N GLY A 251 -49.59 34.64 6.84
CA GLY A 251 -49.45 34.03 5.53
C GLY A 251 -48.44 34.72 4.59
N LYS A 252 -47.71 35.70 5.07
CA LYS A 252 -46.66 36.37 4.26
C LYS A 252 -45.42 35.53 4.19
N ARG A 253 -44.91 35.28 2.97
CA ARG A 253 -43.66 34.56 2.73
C ARG A 253 -42.46 35.52 2.84
N LEU A 254 -41.57 35.24 3.76
CA LEU A 254 -40.36 36.03 3.94
C LEU A 254 -39.25 35.54 3.00
N PRO A 255 -38.40 36.46 2.49
CA PRO A 255 -37.28 36.10 1.67
C PRO A 255 -36.24 35.29 2.49
N LYS A 256 -35.59 34.34 1.83
CA LYS A 256 -34.54 33.52 2.44
C LYS A 256 -33.27 34.38 2.62
N VAL A 257 -33.05 34.90 3.82
CA VAL A 257 -31.89 35.67 4.18
C VAL A 257 -31.07 34.86 5.17
N GLN A 258 -29.77 34.85 5.02
CA GLN A 258 -28.85 33.94 5.72
C GLN A 258 -28.80 34.14 7.25
N GLN A 259 -29.17 35.33 7.75
CA GLN A 259 -29.38 35.59 9.17
C GLN A 259 -30.51 36.61 9.38
N LEU A 260 -31.59 36.15 9.96
CA LEU A 260 -32.62 37.01 10.46
C LEU A 260 -32.35 37.30 11.95
N LYS A 261 -32.04 38.56 12.30
CA LYS A 261 -31.86 38.94 13.70
C LYS A 261 -33.23 38.98 14.38
N ARG A 262 -33.31 38.44 15.60
CA ARG A 262 -34.48 38.48 16.47
C ARG A 262 -34.40 39.61 17.48
N ARG A 263 -35.54 40.13 17.92
CA ARG A 263 -35.66 40.87 19.18
C ARG A 263 -36.03 39.88 20.29
N CYS A 264 -35.25 39.90 21.36
CA CYS A 264 -35.63 39.20 22.59
C CYS A 264 -36.73 39.96 23.30
#